data_e5a080318109691bb25439067aefc62c
#
_entry.id   e5a080318109691bb25439067aefc62c
#
_cell.length_a   1.000
_cell.length_b   1.000
_cell.length_c   1.000
_cell.angle_alpha   90.00
_cell.angle_beta   90.00
_cell.angle_gamma   90.00
#
_symmetry.space_group_name_H-M   'P 1'
#
loop_
_entity.id
_entity.type
_entity.pdbx_description
1 polymer ?
#
loop_
_entity_poly.entity_id
_entity_poly.type
_entity_poly.pdbx_seq_one_letter_code
_entity_poly.pdbx_strand_id
1 'polypeptide(L)'
;MSSPFSVSNSIASVSGDLAPQDAAWFRKIMSDCILCPRACHADRLDGGVGYCGQTADIMAARASLHYWEEPCISGTSGSGTVFFSGCNLRCVFCQNHNIALGKAGRVITPEHLVKIFLQLQEQGANNINLVTPTHFLPQIVIALQQAKNQGLSIPIVYNTGSYESPEALRHLDGLVDIYLPDLKYFSPELSAAYSHAPDYFEIACAAIAEMYRQVLDPVMDPDTGLMQRGMIVRHLLLPGQAKDSKKILRYLHETYGDHIYISIMNQYTPLPQVA
;
A
#
# COMPACT_ATOMS: atom_id res chain seq x y z
N MET A 1 -30.05 17.29 -11.62
CA MET A 1 -29.56 16.69 -12.87
C MET A 1 -28.65 15.56 -12.46
N SER A 2 -29.15 14.34 -12.49
CA SER A 2 -28.48 13.11 -12.09
C SER A 2 -27.41 12.75 -13.12
N SER A 3 -26.20 12.48 -12.64
CA SER A 3 -25.02 12.05 -13.41
C SER A 3 -25.30 10.67 -14.05
N PRO A 4 -25.01 10.46 -15.34
CA PRO A 4 -25.30 9.20 -16.04
C PRO A 4 -24.17 8.16 -15.96
N PHE A 5 -23.32 8.19 -14.95
CA PHE A 5 -22.33 7.14 -14.73
C PHE A 5 -22.82 6.18 -13.63
N SER A 6 -23.51 5.13 -14.04
CA SER A 6 -23.88 4.06 -13.12
C SER A 6 -22.64 3.21 -12.79
N VAL A 7 -22.32 3.14 -11.52
CA VAL A 7 -21.19 2.43 -10.88
C VAL A 7 -21.15 0.93 -11.21
N SER A 8 -22.25 0.33 -11.69
CA SER A 8 -22.34 -1.12 -11.95
C SER A 8 -21.58 -1.62 -13.17
N ASN A 9 -21.08 -0.75 -14.06
CA ASN A 9 -20.45 -1.19 -15.31
C ASN A 9 -18.93 -1.31 -15.24
N SER A 10 -18.24 -0.65 -14.26
CA SER A 10 -16.77 -0.69 -14.19
C SER A 10 -16.21 -2.05 -13.72
N ILE A 11 -16.95 -2.76 -12.87
CA ILE A 11 -16.51 -4.07 -12.33
C ILE A 11 -16.93 -5.22 -13.25
N ALA A 12 -18.07 -5.10 -13.93
CA ALA A 12 -18.54 -6.12 -14.87
C ALA A 12 -17.64 -6.24 -16.12
N SER A 13 -17.02 -5.13 -16.56
CA SER A 13 -16.08 -5.14 -17.69
C SER A 13 -14.73 -5.79 -17.35
N VAL A 14 -14.29 -5.69 -16.09
CA VAL A 14 -12.97 -6.20 -15.62
C VAL A 14 -13.00 -7.69 -15.31
N SER A 15 -14.16 -8.27 -14.99
CA SER A 15 -14.27 -9.70 -14.66
C SER A 15 -14.02 -10.65 -15.83
N GLY A 16 -13.91 -10.15 -17.06
CA GLY A 16 -13.66 -10.97 -18.26
C GLY A 16 -12.22 -11.50 -18.40
N ASP A 17 -11.24 -10.81 -17.79
CA ASP A 17 -9.81 -11.13 -17.93
C ASP A 17 -9.22 -11.85 -16.71
N LEU A 18 -10.00 -12.02 -15.64
CA LEU A 18 -9.56 -12.72 -14.43
C LEU A 18 -9.81 -14.21 -14.49
N ALA A 19 -8.93 -14.99 -13.86
CA ALA A 19 -9.25 -16.37 -13.55
C ALA A 19 -10.57 -16.43 -12.73
N PRO A 20 -11.47 -17.39 -13.00
CA PRO A 20 -12.79 -17.46 -12.34
C PRO A 20 -12.74 -17.41 -10.81
N GLN A 21 -11.70 -18.02 -10.22
CA GLN A 21 -11.47 -18.00 -8.76
C GLN A 21 -11.16 -16.61 -8.23
N ASP A 22 -10.37 -15.82 -8.94
CA ASP A 22 -9.99 -14.46 -8.55
C ASP A 22 -11.18 -13.51 -8.67
N ALA A 23 -11.98 -13.68 -9.71
CA ALA A 23 -13.23 -12.92 -9.89
C ALA A 23 -14.25 -13.24 -8.78
N ALA A 24 -14.35 -14.50 -8.35
CA ALA A 24 -15.23 -14.91 -7.25
C ALA A 24 -14.75 -14.35 -5.91
N TRP A 25 -13.46 -14.41 -5.63
CA TRP A 25 -12.85 -13.83 -4.44
C TRP A 25 -13.08 -12.31 -4.40
N PHE A 26 -12.80 -11.62 -5.52
CA PHE A 26 -13.01 -10.19 -5.65
C PHE A 26 -14.45 -9.77 -5.28
N ARG A 27 -15.45 -10.41 -5.88
CA ARG A 27 -16.85 -10.11 -5.59
C ARG A 27 -17.20 -10.34 -4.13
N LYS A 28 -16.78 -11.47 -3.57
CA LYS A 28 -17.02 -11.84 -2.18
C LYS A 28 -16.43 -10.78 -1.23
N ILE A 29 -15.16 -10.42 -1.42
CA ILE A 29 -14.46 -9.51 -0.51
C ILE A 29 -14.96 -8.07 -0.61
N MET A 30 -15.55 -7.68 -1.75
CA MET A 30 -16.07 -6.34 -1.96
C MET A 30 -17.54 -6.20 -1.56
N SER A 31 -18.33 -7.27 -1.61
CA SER A 31 -19.73 -7.25 -1.15
C SER A 31 -19.87 -7.36 0.38
N ASP A 32 -18.84 -7.91 1.04
CA ASP A 32 -18.76 -8.01 2.51
C ASP A 32 -17.31 -7.78 2.94
N CYS A 33 -16.93 -6.49 3.12
CA CYS A 33 -15.54 -6.07 3.18
C CYS A 33 -14.83 -6.53 4.45
N ILE A 34 -14.02 -7.57 4.30
CA ILE A 34 -13.05 -8.07 5.29
C ILE A 34 -11.61 -8.02 4.74
N LEU A 35 -11.35 -7.17 3.73
CA LEU A 35 -10.08 -7.07 3.02
C LEU A 35 -8.88 -6.72 3.92
N CYS A 36 -9.11 -5.95 4.96
CA CYS A 36 -8.09 -5.58 5.94
C CYS A 36 -8.60 -5.85 7.36
N PRO A 37 -7.75 -5.75 8.38
CA PRO A 37 -8.11 -6.07 9.78
C PRO A 37 -9.27 -5.25 10.37
N ARG A 38 -9.68 -4.16 9.71
CA ARG A 38 -10.89 -3.41 10.12
C ARG A 38 -12.17 -4.21 9.97
N ALA A 39 -12.22 -5.19 9.06
CA ALA A 39 -13.37 -6.06 8.82
C ALA A 39 -14.71 -5.31 8.90
N CYS A 40 -14.86 -4.28 8.06
CA CYS A 40 -15.97 -3.32 8.15
C CYS A 40 -17.32 -3.91 7.73
N HIS A 41 -17.35 -5.05 7.02
CA HIS A 41 -18.55 -5.68 6.49
C HIS A 41 -19.41 -4.74 5.60
N ALA A 42 -18.78 -3.75 4.99
CA ALA A 42 -19.46 -2.84 4.07
C ALA A 42 -19.62 -3.49 2.69
N ASP A 43 -20.80 -3.37 2.09
CA ASP A 43 -20.99 -3.69 0.67
C ASP A 43 -20.45 -2.55 -0.18
N ARG A 44 -19.18 -2.69 -0.58
CA ARG A 44 -18.48 -1.68 -1.37
C ARG A 44 -18.88 -1.69 -2.83
N LEU A 45 -19.49 -2.77 -3.32
CA LEU A 45 -20.03 -2.88 -4.68
C LEU A 45 -21.29 -2.05 -4.85
N ASP A 46 -22.09 -1.96 -3.78
CA ASP A 46 -23.34 -1.15 -3.75
C ASP A 46 -23.12 0.23 -3.10
N GLY A 47 -21.89 0.77 -3.21
CA GLY A 47 -21.56 2.13 -2.74
C GLY A 47 -21.37 2.26 -1.24
N GLY A 48 -21.38 1.17 -0.47
CA GLY A 48 -21.04 1.16 0.95
C GLY A 48 -19.59 1.55 1.17
N VAL A 49 -19.31 2.19 2.31
CA VAL A 49 -17.96 2.60 2.70
C VAL A 49 -17.63 2.07 4.08
N GLY A 50 -16.42 1.54 4.23
CA GLY A 50 -15.90 1.12 5.52
C GLY A 50 -15.04 2.22 6.17
N TYR A 51 -14.21 1.83 7.14
CA TYR A 51 -13.30 2.74 7.85
C TYR A 51 -12.37 3.53 6.90
N CYS A 52 -11.89 2.93 5.81
CA CYS A 52 -11.06 3.60 4.81
C CYS A 52 -11.80 4.73 4.05
N GLY A 53 -13.14 4.77 4.10
CA GLY A 53 -13.98 5.78 3.44
C GLY A 53 -14.07 5.60 1.92
N GLN A 54 -13.81 4.39 1.40
CA GLN A 54 -13.79 4.13 -0.04
C GLN A 54 -14.79 3.06 -0.43
N THR A 55 -15.41 3.27 -1.60
CA THR A 55 -16.22 2.27 -2.31
C THR A 55 -15.30 1.28 -3.05
N ALA A 56 -15.87 0.44 -3.93
CA ALA A 56 -15.09 -0.43 -4.80
C ALA A 56 -14.38 0.34 -5.95
N ASP A 57 -14.76 1.58 -6.22
CA ASP A 57 -14.12 2.38 -7.28
C ASP A 57 -12.74 2.88 -6.84
N ILE A 58 -11.73 2.70 -7.69
CA ILE A 58 -10.37 3.15 -7.39
C ILE A 58 -10.36 4.68 -7.33
N MET A 59 -9.91 5.24 -6.22
CA MET A 59 -9.66 6.68 -6.10
C MET A 59 -8.17 6.94 -6.00
N ALA A 60 -7.57 7.52 -7.05
CA ALA A 60 -6.17 7.94 -7.07
C ALA A 60 -6.04 9.45 -6.84
N ALA A 61 -5.19 9.84 -5.89
CA ALA A 61 -4.95 11.23 -5.54
C ALA A 61 -3.86 11.87 -6.40
N ARG A 62 -2.83 11.09 -6.74
CA ARG A 62 -1.67 11.56 -7.50
C ARG A 62 -0.98 10.39 -8.19
N ALA A 63 -0.46 10.64 -9.38
CA ALA A 63 0.49 9.76 -10.05
C ALA A 63 1.60 10.62 -10.67
N SER A 64 2.86 10.39 -10.29
CA SER A 64 4.01 11.15 -10.79
C SER A 64 5.34 10.52 -10.38
N LEU A 65 6.43 10.91 -11.03
CA LEU A 65 7.77 10.62 -10.53
C LEU A 65 7.99 11.28 -9.17
N HIS A 66 8.56 10.53 -8.22
CA HIS A 66 8.89 10.97 -6.86
C HIS A 66 10.36 10.65 -6.56
N TYR A 67 11.13 11.66 -6.12
CA TYR A 67 12.58 11.57 -5.97
C TYR A 67 13.05 11.44 -4.51
N TRP A 68 12.11 11.40 -3.57
CA TRP A 68 12.40 11.42 -2.13
C TRP A 68 11.88 10.16 -1.42
N GLU A 69 11.78 9.04 -2.14
CA GLU A 69 11.61 7.74 -1.50
C GLU A 69 12.98 7.22 -1.07
N GLU A 70 13.09 6.04 -0.51
CA GLU A 70 14.37 5.44 -0.12
C GLU A 70 15.39 5.50 -1.27
N PRO A 71 16.67 5.81 -1.03
CA PRO A 71 17.67 6.01 -2.09
C PRO A 71 17.75 4.86 -3.09
N CYS A 72 17.68 3.61 -2.62
CA CYS A 72 17.70 2.41 -3.47
C CYS A 72 16.37 2.16 -4.21
N ILE A 73 15.32 2.93 -3.94
CA ILE A 73 14.03 2.91 -4.64
C ILE A 73 13.96 4.04 -5.67
N SER A 74 14.23 5.28 -5.25
CA SER A 74 14.14 6.46 -6.13
C SER A 74 15.29 6.55 -7.11
N GLY A 75 16.51 6.25 -6.70
CA GLY A 75 17.70 6.54 -7.48
C GLY A 75 17.70 7.98 -8.00
N THR A 76 18.23 8.19 -9.19
CA THR A 76 18.28 9.50 -9.87
C THR A 76 17.09 9.76 -10.78
N SER A 77 16.45 8.71 -11.32
CA SER A 77 15.31 8.84 -12.25
C SER A 77 13.96 8.95 -11.55
N GLY A 78 13.91 8.64 -10.25
CA GLY A 78 12.71 8.71 -9.44
C GLY A 78 11.88 7.43 -9.46
N SER A 79 10.98 7.33 -8.49
CA SER A 79 9.99 6.27 -8.32
C SER A 79 8.66 6.69 -8.96
N GLY A 80 8.06 5.85 -9.79
CA GLY A 80 6.76 6.09 -10.42
C GLY A 80 5.63 5.87 -9.39
N THR A 81 5.34 6.89 -8.61
CA THR A 81 4.51 6.78 -7.40
C THR A 81 3.05 7.06 -7.70
N VAL A 82 2.16 6.14 -7.26
CA VAL A 82 0.70 6.29 -7.31
C VAL A 82 0.16 6.32 -5.88
N PHE A 83 -0.40 7.46 -5.48
CA PHE A 83 -1.05 7.64 -4.19
C PHE A 83 -2.54 7.31 -4.29
N PHE A 84 -2.99 6.33 -3.52
CA PHE A 84 -4.40 5.99 -3.41
C PHE A 84 -5.06 6.78 -2.27
N SER A 85 -6.30 7.25 -2.51
CA SER A 85 -7.08 7.98 -1.51
C SER A 85 -7.75 7.05 -0.52
N GLY A 86 -7.87 7.51 0.72
CA GLY A 86 -8.34 6.69 1.84
C GLY A 86 -7.21 5.98 2.55
N CYS A 87 -7.47 5.51 3.76
CA CYS A 87 -6.49 4.75 4.55
C CYS A 87 -7.20 3.98 5.67
N ASN A 88 -6.78 2.76 5.91
CA ASN A 88 -7.31 1.92 6.99
C ASN A 88 -6.71 2.24 8.38
N LEU A 89 -5.69 3.09 8.47
CA LEU A 89 -5.10 3.55 9.73
C LEU A 89 -5.52 4.99 10.10
N ARG A 90 -5.48 5.93 9.14
CA ARG A 90 -5.80 7.35 9.36
C ARG A 90 -5.04 7.95 10.54
N CYS A 91 -3.71 7.70 10.59
CA CYS A 91 -2.86 8.20 11.67
C CYS A 91 -3.02 9.70 11.87
N VAL A 92 -3.13 10.17 13.12
CA VAL A 92 -3.35 11.58 13.45
C VAL A 92 -2.21 12.50 12.96
N PHE A 93 -1.00 11.97 12.84
CA PHE A 93 0.21 12.68 12.35
C PHE A 93 0.50 12.44 10.86
N CYS A 94 -0.45 11.93 10.08
CA CYS A 94 -0.19 11.61 8.67
C CYS A 94 0.11 12.88 7.85
N GLN A 95 1.30 12.97 7.24
CA GLN A 95 1.66 14.08 6.35
C GLN A 95 0.74 14.18 5.13
N ASN A 96 0.22 13.03 4.67
CA ASN A 96 -0.75 12.94 3.58
C ASN A 96 -2.20 12.95 4.09
N HIS A 97 -2.49 13.73 5.13
CA HIS A 97 -3.77 13.72 5.85
C HIS A 97 -5.00 13.84 4.94
N ASN A 98 -4.98 14.76 3.97
CA ASN A 98 -6.10 14.95 3.04
C ASN A 98 -6.33 13.73 2.14
N ILE A 99 -5.25 13.07 1.71
CA ILE A 99 -5.31 11.84 0.93
C ILE A 99 -5.83 10.70 1.81
N ALA A 100 -5.27 10.53 3.01
CA ALA A 100 -5.65 9.48 3.95
C ALA A 100 -7.12 9.57 4.40
N LEU A 101 -7.71 10.75 4.41
CA LEU A 101 -9.14 10.96 4.70
C LEU A 101 -10.05 10.85 3.47
N GLY A 102 -9.52 10.56 2.28
CA GLY A 102 -10.31 10.47 1.06
C GLY A 102 -10.80 11.82 0.52
N LYS A 103 -10.19 12.95 0.96
CA LYS A 103 -10.59 14.30 0.55
C LYS A 103 -9.94 14.78 -0.75
N ALA A 104 -9.00 14.02 -1.28
CA ALA A 104 -8.26 14.34 -2.50
C ALA A 104 -8.24 13.12 -3.42
N GLY A 105 -8.40 13.34 -4.72
CA GLY A 105 -8.31 12.29 -5.72
C GLY A 105 -9.45 12.33 -6.73
N ARG A 106 -9.35 11.44 -7.69
CA ARG A 106 -10.37 11.20 -8.73
C ARG A 106 -10.60 9.71 -8.85
N VAL A 107 -11.84 9.34 -9.13
CA VAL A 107 -12.19 7.96 -9.49
C VAL A 107 -11.57 7.64 -10.84
N ILE A 108 -10.91 6.49 -10.93
CA ILE A 108 -10.31 5.96 -12.16
C ILE A 108 -10.73 4.50 -12.33
N THR A 109 -10.69 4.02 -13.57
CA THR A 109 -10.92 2.60 -13.87
C THR A 109 -9.62 1.79 -13.76
N PRO A 110 -9.69 0.45 -13.63
CA PRO A 110 -8.50 -0.40 -13.68
C PRO A 110 -7.68 -0.21 -14.97
N GLU A 111 -8.35 -0.06 -16.12
CA GLU A 111 -7.67 0.19 -17.40
C GLU A 111 -6.95 1.55 -17.41
N HIS A 112 -7.49 2.55 -16.72
CA HIS A 112 -6.78 3.83 -16.55
C HIS A 112 -5.57 3.67 -15.65
N LEU A 113 -5.67 2.86 -14.59
CA LEU A 113 -4.53 2.54 -13.71
C LEU A 113 -3.41 1.83 -14.48
N VAL A 114 -3.75 0.88 -15.37
CA VAL A 114 -2.79 0.24 -16.29
C VAL A 114 -2.06 1.28 -17.14
N LYS A 115 -2.79 2.22 -17.75
CA LYS A 115 -2.18 3.29 -18.54
C LYS A 115 -1.25 4.16 -17.71
N ILE A 116 -1.61 4.48 -16.46
CA ILE A 116 -0.75 5.22 -15.54
C ILE A 116 0.57 4.48 -15.28
N PHE A 117 0.53 3.17 -15.04
CA PHE A 117 1.73 2.37 -14.81
C PHE A 117 2.67 2.39 -16.03
N LEU A 118 2.13 2.16 -17.22
CA LEU A 118 2.91 2.16 -18.47
C LEU A 118 3.48 3.55 -18.77
N GLN A 119 2.71 4.62 -18.57
CA GLN A 119 3.21 6.00 -18.75
C GLN A 119 4.33 6.36 -17.77
N LEU A 120 4.25 5.92 -16.51
CA LEU A 120 5.33 6.14 -15.55
C LEU A 120 6.61 5.39 -15.96
N GLN A 121 6.47 4.16 -16.45
CA GLN A 121 7.60 3.41 -17.04
C GLN A 121 8.19 4.13 -18.24
N GLU A 122 7.37 4.62 -19.18
CA GLU A 122 7.80 5.40 -20.34
C GLU A 122 8.53 6.71 -19.95
N GLN A 123 8.18 7.30 -18.82
CA GLN A 123 8.85 8.48 -18.26
C GLN A 123 10.20 8.15 -17.61
N GLY A 124 10.60 6.88 -17.57
CA GLY A 124 11.86 6.43 -17.01
C GLY A 124 11.84 6.19 -15.51
N ALA A 125 10.67 5.93 -14.91
CA ALA A 125 10.58 5.55 -13.51
C ALA A 125 11.39 4.27 -13.22
N ASN A 126 12.10 4.23 -12.10
CA ASN A 126 12.86 3.05 -11.69
C ASN A 126 11.96 1.88 -11.23
N ASN A 127 10.73 2.17 -10.83
CA ASN A 127 9.73 1.21 -10.34
C ASN A 127 8.34 1.86 -10.37
N ILE A 128 7.29 1.05 -10.13
CA ILE A 128 5.94 1.54 -9.80
C ILE A 128 5.73 1.41 -8.29
N ASN A 129 5.53 2.51 -7.60
CA ASN A 129 5.34 2.56 -6.15
C ASN A 129 3.88 2.84 -5.79
N LEU A 130 3.21 1.83 -5.23
CA LEU A 130 1.81 1.85 -4.84
C LEU A 130 1.69 2.32 -3.39
N VAL A 131 1.29 3.56 -3.15
CA VAL A 131 1.23 4.15 -1.80
C VAL A 131 -0.16 4.01 -1.19
N THR A 132 -0.24 3.34 -0.05
CA THR A 132 -1.48 3.02 0.68
C THR A 132 -2.49 2.26 -0.19
N PRO A 133 -2.10 1.13 -0.80
CA PRO A 133 -2.91 0.41 -1.77
C PRO A 133 -3.92 -0.57 -1.16
N THR A 134 -3.80 -0.87 0.13
CA THR A 134 -4.53 -1.89 0.90
C THR A 134 -5.99 -2.07 0.49
N HIS A 135 -6.74 -0.98 0.48
CA HIS A 135 -8.19 -0.99 0.30
C HIS A 135 -8.63 -1.10 -1.17
N PHE A 136 -7.68 -1.05 -2.11
CA PHE A 136 -7.90 -1.30 -3.54
C PHE A 136 -7.08 -2.51 -4.04
N LEU A 137 -6.59 -3.36 -3.15
CA LEU A 137 -5.76 -4.52 -3.48
C LEU A 137 -6.38 -5.39 -4.59
N PRO A 138 -7.68 -5.75 -4.56
CA PRO A 138 -8.25 -6.58 -5.63
C PRO A 138 -8.18 -5.92 -7.01
N GLN A 139 -8.48 -4.62 -7.11
CA GLN A 139 -8.40 -3.86 -8.35
C GLN A 139 -6.95 -3.69 -8.84
N ILE A 140 -6.02 -3.54 -7.88
CA ILE A 140 -4.58 -3.42 -8.16
C ILE A 140 -4.02 -4.73 -8.71
N VAL A 141 -4.40 -5.87 -8.16
CA VAL A 141 -4.01 -7.20 -8.68
C VAL A 141 -4.38 -7.30 -10.17
N ILE A 142 -5.61 -6.94 -10.52
CA ILE A 142 -6.10 -6.94 -11.90
C ILE A 142 -5.24 -6.01 -12.78
N ALA A 143 -5.05 -4.77 -12.33
CA ALA A 143 -4.31 -3.77 -13.09
C ALA A 143 -2.84 -4.17 -13.29
N LEU A 144 -2.20 -4.79 -12.28
CA LEU A 144 -0.82 -5.27 -12.40
C LEU A 144 -0.70 -6.43 -13.38
N GLN A 145 -1.62 -7.41 -13.33
CA GLN A 145 -1.63 -8.52 -14.29
C GLN A 145 -1.80 -8.01 -15.73
N GLN A 146 -2.73 -7.10 -15.96
CA GLN A 146 -2.95 -6.49 -17.27
C GLN A 146 -1.76 -5.66 -17.73
N ALA A 147 -1.16 -4.85 -16.85
CA ALA A 147 0.00 -4.03 -17.18
C ALA A 147 1.24 -4.89 -17.53
N LYS A 148 1.50 -5.96 -16.77
CA LYS A 148 2.58 -6.93 -17.08
C LYS A 148 2.36 -7.58 -18.44
N ASN A 149 1.13 -7.96 -18.79
CA ASN A 149 0.79 -8.49 -20.13
C ASN A 149 0.96 -7.45 -21.25
N GLN A 150 0.92 -6.15 -20.95
CA GLN A 150 1.12 -5.04 -21.87
C GLN A 150 2.55 -4.48 -21.86
N GLY A 151 3.51 -5.14 -21.19
CA GLY A 151 4.93 -4.80 -21.23
C GLY A 151 5.44 -3.99 -20.01
N LEU A 152 4.71 -3.92 -18.91
CA LEU A 152 5.25 -3.41 -17.66
C LEU A 152 6.34 -4.36 -17.15
N SER A 153 7.59 -3.88 -17.06
CA SER A 153 8.77 -4.69 -16.74
C SER A 153 9.59 -4.17 -15.57
N ILE A 154 9.35 -2.94 -15.10
CA ILE A 154 10.04 -2.37 -13.94
C ILE A 154 9.46 -2.92 -12.63
N PRO A 155 10.24 -2.98 -11.54
CA PRO A 155 9.80 -3.51 -10.25
C PRO A 155 8.55 -2.83 -9.70
N ILE A 156 7.73 -3.60 -8.99
CA ILE A 156 6.54 -3.11 -8.29
C ILE A 156 6.86 -2.99 -6.80
N VAL A 157 6.67 -1.79 -6.25
CA VAL A 157 6.83 -1.47 -4.83
C VAL A 157 5.45 -1.35 -4.17
N TYR A 158 5.21 -2.11 -3.10
CA TYR A 158 4.01 -2.05 -2.29
C TYR A 158 4.30 -1.31 -0.98
N ASN A 159 3.86 -0.04 -0.89
CA ASN A 159 4.16 0.88 0.20
C ASN A 159 2.94 1.01 1.13
N THR A 160 3.06 0.47 2.33
CA THR A 160 1.92 0.28 3.22
C THR A 160 2.21 0.62 4.68
N GLY A 161 1.15 0.95 5.42
CA GLY A 161 1.20 1.09 6.88
C GLY A 161 1.21 -0.24 7.65
N SER A 162 1.30 -1.37 6.98
CA SER A 162 1.36 -2.74 7.54
C SER A 162 0.12 -3.24 8.29
N TYR A 163 -0.96 -2.48 8.33
CA TYR A 163 -2.23 -2.95 8.92
C TYR A 163 -3.01 -3.73 7.86
N GLU A 164 -2.48 -4.92 7.51
CA GLU A 164 -2.89 -5.75 6.38
C GLU A 164 -3.37 -7.13 6.83
N SER A 165 -4.21 -7.76 6.03
CA SER A 165 -4.52 -9.19 6.15
C SER A 165 -3.48 -10.02 5.41
N PRO A 166 -2.76 -10.96 6.07
CA PRO A 166 -1.86 -11.88 5.37
C PRO A 166 -2.55 -12.69 4.28
N GLU A 167 -3.83 -13.02 4.45
CA GLU A 167 -4.62 -13.72 3.44
C GLU A 167 -4.79 -12.86 2.18
N ALA A 168 -5.13 -11.57 2.34
CA ALA A 168 -5.23 -10.65 1.22
C ALA A 168 -3.89 -10.44 0.52
N LEU A 169 -2.79 -10.32 1.27
CA LEU A 169 -1.44 -10.13 0.73
C LEU A 169 -0.99 -11.32 -0.16
N ARG A 170 -1.47 -12.55 0.09
CA ARG A 170 -1.12 -13.71 -0.76
C ARG A 170 -1.51 -13.53 -2.22
N HIS A 171 -2.52 -12.72 -2.51
CA HIS A 171 -2.91 -12.40 -3.90
C HIS A 171 -1.90 -11.49 -4.62
N LEU A 172 -0.90 -10.95 -3.91
CA LEU A 172 0.20 -10.16 -4.48
C LEU A 172 1.44 -11.01 -4.79
N ASP A 173 1.45 -12.29 -4.42
CA ASP A 173 2.59 -13.19 -4.63
C ASP A 173 2.93 -13.28 -6.13
N GLY A 174 4.19 -13.00 -6.49
CA GLY A 174 4.66 -12.93 -7.88
C GLY A 174 4.25 -11.66 -8.65
N LEU A 175 3.47 -10.75 -8.04
CA LEU A 175 3.12 -9.46 -8.63
C LEU A 175 3.93 -8.30 -8.06
N VAL A 176 4.29 -8.35 -6.79
CA VAL A 176 5.07 -7.34 -6.08
C VAL A 176 6.52 -7.83 -5.94
N ASP A 177 7.45 -6.95 -6.24
CA ASP A 177 8.89 -7.24 -6.18
C ASP A 177 9.53 -6.68 -4.91
N ILE A 178 9.03 -5.54 -4.42
CA ILE A 178 9.58 -4.84 -3.26
C ILE A 178 8.45 -4.47 -2.29
N TYR A 179 8.60 -4.87 -1.04
CA TYR A 179 7.72 -4.40 0.03
C TYR A 179 8.36 -3.26 0.82
N LEU A 180 7.57 -2.20 1.05
CA LEU A 180 7.97 -1.01 1.82
C LEU A 180 6.97 -0.78 2.97
N PRO A 181 6.93 -1.71 3.95
CA PRO A 181 6.01 -1.62 5.09
C PRO A 181 6.53 -0.66 6.15
N ASP A 182 5.62 0.08 6.81
CA ASP A 182 5.95 0.77 8.04
C ASP A 182 5.68 -0.14 9.25
N LEU A 183 6.59 -0.22 10.21
CA LEU A 183 6.30 -0.72 11.55
C LEU A 183 6.28 0.46 12.53
N LYS A 184 5.05 0.94 12.84
CA LYS A 184 4.86 2.26 13.45
C LYS A 184 4.93 2.27 14.97
N TYR A 185 4.38 1.25 15.63
CA TYR A 185 4.22 1.17 17.08
C TYR A 185 4.50 -0.24 17.59
N PHE A 186 5.08 -0.33 18.76
CA PHE A 186 5.13 -1.55 19.55
C PHE A 186 4.00 -1.56 20.59
N SER A 187 3.71 -0.39 21.22
CA SER A 187 2.73 -0.24 22.29
C SER A 187 1.30 -0.17 21.75
N PRO A 188 0.37 -1.00 22.28
CA PRO A 188 -1.05 -0.92 21.98
C PRO A 188 -1.67 0.44 22.32
N GLU A 189 -1.18 1.11 23.38
CA GLU A 189 -1.66 2.41 23.80
C GLU A 189 -1.36 3.48 22.77
N LEU A 190 -0.13 3.46 22.20
CA LEU A 190 0.27 4.41 21.16
C LEU A 190 -0.50 4.16 19.86
N SER A 191 -0.63 2.90 19.46
CA SER A 191 -1.36 2.55 18.23
C SER A 191 -2.86 2.84 18.34
N ALA A 192 -3.46 2.65 19.52
CA ALA A 192 -4.82 3.05 19.78
C ALA A 192 -5.00 4.57 19.71
N ALA A 193 -4.11 5.33 20.37
CA ALA A 193 -4.18 6.78 20.44
C ALA A 193 -3.94 7.45 19.07
N TYR A 194 -2.97 6.94 18.30
CA TYR A 194 -2.51 7.61 17.07
C TYR A 194 -3.08 7.05 15.79
N SER A 195 -3.58 5.81 15.77
CA SER A 195 -4.11 5.14 14.57
C SER A 195 -5.38 4.34 14.80
N HIS A 196 -5.97 4.43 16.00
CA HIS A 196 -7.20 3.71 16.37
C HIS A 196 -7.11 2.18 16.09
N ALA A 197 -5.94 1.59 16.34
CA ALA A 197 -5.63 0.18 16.06
C ALA A 197 -4.83 -0.42 17.22
N PRO A 198 -5.47 -0.77 18.35
CA PRO A 198 -4.77 -1.28 19.54
C PRO A 198 -4.03 -2.61 19.29
N ASP A 199 -4.44 -3.35 18.29
CA ASP A 199 -3.89 -4.64 17.83
C ASP A 199 -2.82 -4.48 16.71
N TYR A 200 -2.39 -3.24 16.45
CA TYR A 200 -1.53 -2.91 15.30
C TYR A 200 -0.25 -3.75 15.25
N PHE A 201 0.47 -3.90 16.37
CA PHE A 201 1.78 -4.54 16.37
C PHE A 201 1.71 -6.00 15.92
N GLU A 202 0.80 -6.77 16.50
CA GLU A 202 0.62 -8.20 16.17
C GLU A 202 0.21 -8.38 14.69
N ILE A 203 -0.72 -7.57 14.22
CA ILE A 203 -1.19 -7.60 12.84
C ILE A 203 -0.08 -7.19 11.87
N ALA A 204 0.64 -6.11 12.17
CA ALA A 204 1.73 -5.63 11.33
C ALA A 204 2.87 -6.65 11.24
N CYS A 205 3.22 -7.32 12.35
CA CYS A 205 4.22 -8.38 12.36
C CYS A 205 3.80 -9.57 11.48
N ALA A 206 2.55 -10.00 11.55
CA ALA A 206 2.04 -11.08 10.70
C ALA A 206 2.04 -10.70 9.22
N ALA A 207 1.66 -9.45 8.90
CA ALA A 207 1.68 -8.92 7.54
C ALA A 207 3.12 -8.82 6.99
N ILE A 208 4.06 -8.29 7.78
CA ILE A 208 5.48 -8.19 7.41
C ILE A 208 6.09 -9.58 7.18
N ALA A 209 5.74 -10.57 8.02
CA ALA A 209 6.19 -11.94 7.82
C ALA A 209 5.69 -12.54 6.50
N GLU A 210 4.44 -12.28 6.12
CA GLU A 210 3.91 -12.71 4.82
C GLU A 210 4.61 -11.97 3.65
N MET A 211 4.84 -10.66 3.77
CA MET A 211 5.57 -9.88 2.77
C MET A 211 7.00 -10.41 2.58
N TYR A 212 7.70 -10.70 3.68
CA TYR A 212 9.05 -11.28 3.63
C TYR A 212 9.05 -12.66 2.98
N ARG A 213 8.07 -13.53 3.29
CA ARG A 213 7.92 -14.85 2.65
C ARG A 213 7.86 -14.74 1.12
N GLN A 214 7.24 -13.68 0.59
CA GLN A 214 7.07 -13.49 -0.86
C GLN A 214 8.34 -13.04 -1.57
N VAL A 215 9.12 -12.15 -0.95
CA VAL A 215 10.26 -11.52 -1.63
C VAL A 215 11.63 -12.00 -1.15
N LEU A 216 11.71 -12.60 0.05
CA LEU A 216 12.94 -13.12 0.64
C LEU A 216 14.06 -12.05 0.73
N ASP A 217 15.31 -12.47 0.60
CA ASP A 217 16.49 -11.64 0.74
C ASP A 217 16.58 -10.56 -0.35
N PRO A 218 17.12 -9.39 -0.02
CA PRO A 218 17.23 -8.27 -0.95
C PRO A 218 18.14 -8.61 -2.15
N VAL A 219 17.67 -8.24 -3.33
CA VAL A 219 18.45 -8.29 -4.58
C VAL A 219 18.65 -6.86 -5.07
N MET A 220 19.91 -6.45 -5.16
CA MET A 220 20.30 -5.14 -5.64
C MET A 220 20.87 -5.25 -7.05
N ASP A 221 20.55 -4.30 -7.91
CA ASP A 221 21.24 -4.13 -9.18
C ASP A 221 22.69 -3.66 -8.91
N PRO A 222 23.72 -4.38 -9.37
CA PRO A 222 25.11 -4.09 -9.03
C PRO A 222 25.64 -2.80 -9.68
N ASP A 223 25.06 -2.37 -10.78
CA ASP A 223 25.51 -1.21 -11.54
C ASP A 223 24.88 0.10 -11.02
N THR A 224 23.60 0.03 -10.65
CA THR A 224 22.82 1.21 -10.24
C THR A 224 22.64 1.34 -8.73
N GLY A 225 22.83 0.26 -7.98
CA GLY A 225 22.50 0.18 -6.54
C GLY A 225 21.00 0.23 -6.24
N LEU A 226 20.16 0.06 -7.26
CA LEU A 226 18.71 0.02 -7.08
C LEU A 226 18.24 -1.35 -6.61
N MET A 227 17.28 -1.38 -5.71
CA MET A 227 16.65 -2.62 -5.26
C MET A 227 15.75 -3.16 -6.36
N GLN A 228 15.94 -4.44 -6.70
CA GLN A 228 15.13 -5.17 -7.67
C GLN A 228 14.09 -6.06 -6.99
N ARG A 229 14.40 -6.56 -5.80
CA ARG A 229 13.51 -7.38 -4.97
C ARG A 229 13.91 -7.28 -3.52
N GLY A 230 12.97 -7.42 -2.59
CA GLY A 230 13.24 -7.45 -1.16
C GLY A 230 12.29 -6.62 -0.32
N MET A 231 12.69 -6.35 0.90
CA MET A 231 11.88 -5.58 1.85
C MET A 231 12.69 -4.54 2.60
N ILE A 232 12.11 -3.34 2.72
CA ILE A 232 12.61 -2.25 3.55
C ILE A 232 11.54 -1.91 4.58
N VAL A 233 11.75 -2.26 5.83
CA VAL A 233 10.82 -1.88 6.90
C VAL A 233 11.16 -0.47 7.39
N ARG A 234 10.18 0.44 7.31
CA ARG A 234 10.34 1.82 7.73
C ARG A 234 9.80 2.03 9.15
N HIS A 235 10.49 2.86 9.91
CA HIS A 235 10.05 3.29 11.23
C HIS A 235 10.24 4.78 11.42
N LEU A 236 9.13 5.52 11.66
CA LEU A 236 9.17 6.94 11.98
C LEU A 236 9.33 7.13 13.49
N LEU A 237 10.41 7.81 13.89
CA LEU A 237 10.64 8.21 15.28
C LEU A 237 9.63 9.27 15.68
N LEU A 238 8.70 8.92 16.56
CA LEU A 238 7.74 9.88 17.10
C LEU A 238 8.31 10.62 18.30
N PRO A 239 8.03 11.93 18.46
CA PRO A 239 8.49 12.70 19.60
C PRO A 239 8.13 12.04 20.94
N GLY A 240 9.11 11.93 21.83
CA GLY A 240 8.93 11.31 23.14
C GLY A 240 8.83 9.77 23.18
N GLN A 241 8.81 9.09 22.01
CA GLN A 241 8.55 7.64 21.94
C GLN A 241 9.80 6.78 21.66
N ALA A 242 10.99 7.28 22.02
CA ALA A 242 12.25 6.56 21.78
C ALA A 242 12.31 5.16 22.42
N LYS A 243 11.61 4.93 23.53
CA LYS A 243 11.55 3.60 24.18
C LYS A 243 10.76 2.60 23.33
N ASP A 244 9.67 3.03 22.71
CA ASP A 244 8.85 2.24 21.82
C ASP A 244 9.63 1.91 20.55
N SER A 245 10.26 2.90 19.95
CA SER A 245 11.14 2.75 18.77
C SER A 245 12.25 1.73 18.99
N LYS A 246 12.90 1.73 20.16
CA LYS A 246 13.93 0.75 20.49
C LYS A 246 13.41 -0.68 20.55
N LYS A 247 12.16 -0.89 20.99
CA LYS A 247 11.53 -2.22 20.98
C LYS A 247 11.27 -2.71 19.57
N ILE A 248 10.80 -1.81 18.68
CA ILE A 248 10.58 -2.09 17.27
C ILE A 248 11.88 -2.50 16.59
N LEU A 249 12.94 -1.70 16.74
CA LEU A 249 14.21 -1.99 16.10
C LEU A 249 14.83 -3.30 16.61
N ARG A 250 14.69 -3.58 17.90
CA ARG A 250 15.14 -4.86 18.47
C ARG A 250 14.34 -6.02 17.87
N TYR A 251 13.02 -5.94 17.82
CA TYR A 251 12.18 -6.96 17.21
C TYR A 251 12.57 -7.24 15.75
N LEU A 252 12.75 -6.19 14.95
CA LEU A 252 13.12 -6.35 13.54
C LEU A 252 14.49 -7.02 13.40
N HIS A 253 15.49 -6.60 14.21
CA HIS A 253 16.82 -7.20 14.17
C HIS A 253 16.81 -8.67 14.66
N GLU A 254 16.14 -8.96 15.78
CA GLU A 254 16.04 -10.32 16.32
C GLU A 254 15.27 -11.28 15.41
N THR A 255 14.30 -10.76 14.62
CA THR A 255 13.46 -11.58 13.74
C THR A 255 14.07 -11.80 12.36
N TYR A 256 14.64 -10.74 11.77
CA TYR A 256 15.06 -10.76 10.36
C TYR A 256 16.57 -10.59 10.17
N GLY A 257 17.32 -10.13 11.17
CA GLY A 257 18.77 -9.90 11.04
C GLY A 257 19.13 -9.04 9.84
N ASP A 258 20.01 -9.56 8.98
CA ASP A 258 20.50 -8.88 7.78
C ASP A 258 19.67 -9.22 6.51
N HIS A 259 18.55 -9.93 6.67
CA HIS A 259 17.69 -10.34 5.54
C HIS A 259 16.72 -9.24 5.06
N ILE A 260 16.68 -8.09 5.74
CA ILE A 260 15.88 -6.93 5.37
C ILE A 260 16.67 -5.64 5.55
N TYR A 261 16.23 -4.56 4.89
CA TYR A 261 16.67 -3.23 5.24
C TYR A 261 15.73 -2.60 6.27
N ILE A 262 16.29 -1.75 7.16
CA ILE A 262 15.53 -0.97 8.13
C ILE A 262 15.80 0.50 7.86
N SER A 263 14.77 1.28 7.53
CA SER A 263 14.85 2.73 7.36
C SER A 263 14.30 3.44 8.60
N ILE A 264 15.16 4.14 9.31
CA ILE A 264 14.79 4.91 10.49
C ILE A 264 14.59 6.37 10.08
N MET A 265 13.33 6.82 10.08
CA MET A 265 12.96 8.17 9.68
C MET A 265 12.81 9.09 10.89
N ASN A 266 13.34 10.30 10.82
CA ASN A 266 13.25 11.33 11.87
C ASN A 266 12.51 12.60 11.41
N GLN A 267 11.94 12.61 10.20
CA GLN A 267 11.24 13.74 9.61
C GLN A 267 9.78 13.85 10.11
N TYR A 268 9.57 13.91 11.41
CA TYR A 268 8.25 14.19 11.96
C TYR A 268 7.84 15.65 11.66
N THR A 269 6.69 15.83 11.03
CA THR A 269 6.11 17.15 10.79
C THR A 269 4.95 17.37 11.76
N PRO A 270 5.05 18.34 12.70
CA PRO A 270 3.92 18.70 13.56
C PRO A 270 2.73 19.18 12.72
N LEU A 271 1.57 18.59 12.97
CA LEU A 271 0.32 19.04 12.35
C LEU A 271 -0.52 19.80 13.38
N PRO A 272 -1.27 20.84 12.98
CA PRO A 272 -2.06 21.67 13.92
C PRO A 272 -3.03 20.86 14.78
N GLN A 273 -3.52 19.74 14.29
CA GLN A 273 -4.46 18.86 15.02
C GLN A 273 -3.76 17.93 16.05
N VAL A 274 -2.44 17.94 16.14
CA VAL A 274 -1.63 17.07 17.02
C VAL A 274 -0.70 17.91 17.91
N ALA A 275 -0.72 19.25 17.74
CA ALA A 275 0.11 20.18 18.50
C ALA A 275 -0.47 20.44 19.90
#